data_11eca23f9dae67f9abc7a637ba22ab28
#
_entry.id   11eca23f9dae67f9abc7a637ba22ab28
#
_cell.length_a   1.000
_cell.length_b   1.000
_cell.length_c   1.000
_cell.angle_alpha   90.00
_cell.angle_beta   90.00
_cell.angle_gamma   90.00
#
_symmetry.space_group_name_H-M   'P 1'
#
loop_
_entity.id
_entity.type
_entity.pdbx_description
1 polymer ?
#
loop_
_entity_poly.entity_id
_entity_poly.type
_entity_poly.pdbx_seq_one_letter_code
_entity_poly.pdbx_strand_id
1 'polypeptide(L)'
;MNESVTELKDTTGNPAPLGLLGFGMTTVLLNLHNAGVYELNSMILAMGICYGGAAQIVAGIMEWRKGNTFATTAFLSYGLFWLSLVTLIVLAKLGWAAAPNDTAMAAYLAMWGLFTAVMFVGTLRLNVALQVVFGSLTILFFLLAIGDFIGAGPGFRHFTGYEGIFCGFSAIYAGLAQVLNEVYGKVVLPLGQVKQ
;
A
#
# COMPACT_ATOMS: atom_id res chain seq x y z
N MET A 1 -3.08 -47.05 -17.95
CA MET A 1 -4.15 -46.06 -18.01
C MET A 1 -3.49 -44.68 -17.94
N ASN A 2 -3.51 -43.93 -19.03
CA ASN A 2 -3.06 -42.54 -19.01
C ASN A 2 -4.19 -41.71 -18.37
N GLU A 3 -4.01 -41.28 -17.14
CA GLU A 3 -4.89 -40.25 -16.58
C GLU A 3 -4.64 -38.94 -17.33
N SER A 4 -5.64 -38.51 -18.11
CA SER A 4 -5.64 -37.19 -18.72
C SER A 4 -5.87 -36.16 -17.60
N VAL A 5 -4.82 -35.51 -17.15
CA VAL A 5 -4.93 -34.37 -16.25
C VAL A 5 -5.54 -33.22 -17.04
N THR A 6 -6.79 -32.86 -16.75
CA THR A 6 -7.43 -31.67 -17.31
C THR A 6 -6.97 -30.47 -16.46
N GLU A 7 -6.05 -29.66 -16.98
CA GLU A 7 -5.73 -28.38 -16.37
C GLU A 7 -6.91 -27.42 -16.53
N LEU A 8 -7.52 -27.03 -15.41
CA LEU A 8 -8.51 -25.95 -15.38
C LEU A 8 -7.79 -24.60 -15.53
N LYS A 9 -7.99 -23.95 -16.68
CA LYS A 9 -7.45 -22.62 -16.93
C LYS A 9 -8.19 -21.62 -16.05
N ASP A 10 -7.44 -20.87 -15.21
CA ASP A 10 -7.99 -19.72 -14.47
C ASP A 10 -8.35 -18.60 -15.47
N THR A 11 -9.63 -18.26 -15.53
CA THR A 11 -10.20 -17.20 -16.39
C THR A 11 -10.65 -15.98 -15.59
N THR A 12 -10.37 -15.92 -14.29
CA THR A 12 -10.75 -14.78 -13.45
C THR A 12 -9.88 -13.56 -13.74
N GLY A 13 -10.43 -12.35 -13.56
CA GLY A 13 -9.72 -11.09 -13.75
C GLY A 13 -8.53 -10.93 -12.79
N ASN A 14 -7.61 -10.03 -13.10
CA ASN A 14 -6.46 -9.69 -12.27
C ASN A 14 -6.88 -8.76 -11.10
N PRO A 15 -6.78 -9.16 -9.82
CA PRO A 15 -7.18 -8.31 -8.71
C PRO A 15 -6.09 -7.30 -8.27
N ALA A 16 -4.85 -7.49 -8.69
CA ALA A 16 -3.73 -6.65 -8.25
C ALA A 16 -3.93 -5.15 -8.53
N PRO A 17 -4.50 -4.72 -9.68
CA PRO A 17 -4.80 -3.31 -9.90
C PRO A 17 -5.68 -2.68 -8.83
N LEU A 18 -6.74 -3.39 -8.38
CA LEU A 18 -7.63 -2.90 -7.32
C LEU A 18 -6.85 -2.65 -6.02
N GLY A 19 -6.01 -3.60 -5.62
CA GLY A 19 -5.19 -3.46 -4.42
C GLY A 19 -4.18 -2.32 -4.51
N LEU A 20 -3.49 -2.19 -5.64
CA LEU A 20 -2.50 -1.14 -5.87
C LEU A 20 -3.15 0.26 -5.93
N LEU A 21 -4.32 0.39 -6.55
CA LEU A 21 -5.04 1.66 -6.61
C LEU A 21 -5.64 2.02 -5.25
N GLY A 22 -6.19 1.05 -4.51
CA GLY A 22 -6.67 1.25 -3.15
C GLY A 22 -5.59 1.79 -2.23
N PHE A 23 -4.41 1.19 -2.28
CA PHE A 23 -3.23 1.69 -1.59
C PHE A 23 -2.79 3.07 -2.11
N GLY A 24 -2.53 3.20 -3.41
CA GLY A 24 -1.88 4.36 -3.98
C GLY A 24 -2.69 5.65 -3.84
N MET A 25 -3.99 5.63 -4.17
CA MET A 25 -4.84 6.81 -4.08
C MET A 25 -5.03 7.25 -2.62
N THR A 26 -5.21 6.31 -1.70
CA THR A 26 -5.34 6.62 -0.27
C THR A 26 -4.04 7.19 0.29
N THR A 27 -2.89 6.62 -0.12
CA THR A 27 -1.55 7.10 0.29
C THR A 27 -1.30 8.52 -0.22
N VAL A 28 -1.61 8.84 -1.48
CA VAL A 28 -1.47 10.21 -2.01
C VAL A 28 -2.31 11.18 -1.18
N LEU A 29 -3.58 10.88 -0.92
CA LEU A 29 -4.47 11.78 -0.19
C LEU A 29 -4.01 12.01 1.26
N LEU A 30 -3.55 10.98 1.96
CA LEU A 30 -2.99 11.16 3.30
C LEU A 30 -1.70 11.99 3.26
N ASN A 31 -0.84 11.76 2.28
CA ASN A 31 0.44 12.45 2.22
C ASN A 31 0.35 13.88 1.68
N LEU A 32 -0.70 14.26 0.99
CA LEU A 32 -1.04 15.67 0.75
C LEU A 32 -1.33 16.40 2.09
N HIS A 33 -1.98 15.74 3.05
CA HIS A 33 -2.09 16.27 4.40
C HIS A 33 -0.72 16.40 5.07
N ASN A 34 0.10 15.35 5.05
CA ASN A 34 1.45 15.37 5.63
C ASN A 34 2.35 16.45 4.98
N ALA A 35 2.17 16.72 3.69
CA ALA A 35 2.85 17.79 2.96
C ALA A 35 2.29 19.20 3.26
N GLY A 36 1.27 19.32 4.12
CA GLY A 36 0.70 20.61 4.54
C GLY A 36 -0.28 21.24 3.57
N VAL A 37 -0.80 20.48 2.58
CA VAL A 37 -1.76 21.02 1.60
C VAL A 37 -3.15 21.24 2.24
N TYR A 38 -3.56 20.37 3.16
CA TYR A 38 -4.81 20.47 3.92
C TYR A 38 -4.73 19.69 5.23
N GLU A 39 -5.64 20.01 6.14
CA GLU A 39 -5.75 19.32 7.44
C GLU A 39 -6.36 17.93 7.30
N LEU A 40 -6.06 17.05 8.30
CA LEU A 40 -6.68 15.72 8.39
C LEU A 40 -8.21 15.86 8.52
N ASN A 41 -8.93 15.24 7.61
CA ASN A 41 -10.37 15.34 7.51
C ASN A 41 -11.07 14.02 7.21
N SER A 42 -12.40 14.04 7.16
CA SER A 42 -13.22 12.83 6.95
C SER A 42 -13.00 12.17 5.59
N MET A 43 -12.58 12.91 4.55
CA MET A 43 -12.29 12.33 3.23
C MET A 43 -11.13 11.32 3.32
N ILE A 44 -10.04 11.68 4.04
CA ILE A 44 -8.90 10.78 4.24
C ILE A 44 -9.33 9.54 5.03
N LEU A 45 -10.12 9.71 6.10
CA LEU A 45 -10.61 8.60 6.91
C LEU A 45 -11.53 7.67 6.10
N ALA A 46 -12.44 8.24 5.30
CA ALA A 46 -13.32 7.46 4.43
C ALA A 46 -12.53 6.67 3.37
N MET A 47 -11.53 7.29 2.73
CA MET A 47 -10.64 6.59 1.81
C MET A 47 -9.83 5.50 2.52
N GLY A 48 -9.36 5.76 3.74
CA GLY A 48 -8.66 4.77 4.56
C GLY A 48 -9.52 3.56 4.92
N ILE A 49 -10.81 3.74 5.20
CA ILE A 49 -11.73 2.63 5.47
C ILE A 49 -12.11 1.89 4.19
N CYS A 50 -12.61 2.62 3.18
CA CYS A 50 -13.27 2.01 2.04
C CYS A 50 -12.27 1.51 0.98
N TYR A 51 -11.29 2.32 0.62
CA TYR A 51 -10.42 2.01 -0.51
C TYR A 51 -9.05 1.51 -0.08
N GLY A 52 -8.36 2.22 0.79
CA GLY A 52 -7.11 1.74 1.40
C GLY A 52 -7.31 0.46 2.24
N GLY A 53 -8.43 0.37 2.98
CA GLY A 53 -8.78 -0.77 3.81
C GLY A 53 -9.53 -1.86 3.05
N ALA A 54 -10.85 -1.68 2.88
CA ALA A 54 -11.74 -2.73 2.41
C ALA A 54 -11.39 -3.24 1.00
N ALA A 55 -11.10 -2.36 0.03
CA ALA A 55 -10.79 -2.78 -1.32
C ALA A 55 -9.46 -3.58 -1.40
N GLN A 56 -8.45 -3.20 -0.61
CA GLN A 56 -7.22 -4.01 -0.53
C GLN A 56 -7.47 -5.37 0.10
N ILE A 57 -8.30 -5.47 1.14
CA ILE A 57 -8.67 -6.77 1.74
C ILE A 57 -9.36 -7.66 0.71
N VAL A 58 -10.32 -7.11 -0.04
CA VAL A 58 -10.98 -7.84 -1.13
C VAL A 58 -9.98 -8.32 -2.18
N ALA A 59 -9.08 -7.44 -2.64
CA ALA A 59 -8.02 -7.80 -3.59
C ALA A 59 -7.13 -8.93 -3.03
N GLY A 60 -6.75 -8.86 -1.76
CA GLY A 60 -5.94 -9.88 -1.11
C GLY A 60 -6.63 -11.26 -1.03
N ILE A 61 -7.93 -11.29 -0.75
CA ILE A 61 -8.74 -12.54 -0.76
C ILE A 61 -8.80 -13.12 -2.18
N MET A 62 -8.94 -12.26 -3.20
CA MET A 62 -8.95 -12.70 -4.60
C MET A 62 -7.57 -13.23 -5.03
N GLU A 63 -6.48 -12.61 -4.61
CA GLU A 63 -5.10 -13.08 -4.86
C GLU A 63 -4.82 -14.43 -4.16
N TRP A 64 -5.35 -14.63 -2.95
CA TRP A 64 -5.25 -15.91 -2.27
C TRP A 64 -5.85 -17.05 -3.10
N ARG A 65 -7.02 -16.82 -3.73
CA ARG A 65 -7.65 -17.79 -4.62
C ARG A 65 -6.80 -18.09 -5.87
N LYS A 66 -5.97 -17.14 -6.28
CA LYS A 66 -5.02 -17.31 -7.40
C LYS A 66 -3.69 -17.98 -6.99
N GLY A 67 -3.52 -18.33 -5.72
CA GLY A 67 -2.27 -18.91 -5.21
C GLY A 67 -1.12 -17.90 -5.12
N ASN A 68 -1.39 -16.61 -5.19
CA ASN A 68 -0.39 -15.54 -5.12
C ASN A 68 -0.14 -15.13 -3.67
N THR A 69 0.74 -15.84 -2.97
CA THR A 69 1.07 -15.59 -1.56
C THR A 69 1.61 -14.19 -1.34
N PHE A 70 2.45 -13.67 -2.24
CA PHE A 70 3.03 -12.33 -2.10
C PHE A 70 1.94 -11.26 -2.10
N ALA A 71 1.09 -11.22 -3.12
CA ALA A 71 0.04 -10.22 -3.23
C ALA A 71 -1.05 -10.40 -2.16
N THR A 72 -1.37 -11.64 -1.78
CA THR A 72 -2.26 -11.94 -0.65
C THR A 72 -1.75 -11.29 0.63
N THR A 73 -0.49 -11.58 0.98
CA THR A 73 0.13 -11.04 2.21
C THR A 73 0.20 -9.53 2.17
N ALA A 74 0.62 -8.95 1.04
CA ALA A 74 0.72 -7.50 0.89
C ALA A 74 -0.65 -6.81 1.05
N PHE A 75 -1.64 -7.19 0.24
CA PHE A 75 -2.92 -6.48 0.22
C PHE A 75 -3.73 -6.68 1.50
N LEU A 76 -3.76 -7.87 2.08
CA LEU A 76 -4.44 -8.07 3.37
C LEU A 76 -3.76 -7.28 4.48
N SER A 77 -2.43 -7.32 4.56
CA SER A 77 -1.69 -6.61 5.60
C SER A 77 -1.86 -5.09 5.49
N TYR A 78 -1.67 -4.52 4.29
CA TYR A 78 -1.84 -3.06 4.11
C TYR A 78 -3.31 -2.61 4.20
N GLY A 79 -4.26 -3.45 3.80
CA GLY A 79 -5.67 -3.18 4.03
C GLY A 79 -6.00 -3.08 5.52
N LEU A 80 -5.47 -4.01 6.32
CA LEU A 80 -5.62 -3.98 7.77
C LEU A 80 -4.79 -2.86 8.43
N PHE A 81 -3.62 -2.49 7.87
CA PHE A 81 -2.90 -1.29 8.27
C PHE A 81 -3.78 -0.04 8.18
N TRP A 82 -4.43 0.19 7.04
CA TRP A 82 -5.32 1.33 6.84
C TRP A 82 -6.47 1.34 7.83
N LEU A 83 -7.12 0.19 8.04
CA LEU A 83 -8.20 0.08 9.03
C LEU A 83 -7.70 0.35 10.44
N SER A 84 -6.53 -0.18 10.83
CA SER A 84 -5.95 0.07 12.15
C SER A 84 -5.57 1.54 12.34
N LEU A 85 -4.96 2.18 11.33
CA LEU A 85 -4.61 3.60 11.38
C LEU A 85 -5.85 4.50 11.58
N VAL A 86 -6.91 4.25 10.80
CA VAL A 86 -8.15 5.01 10.97
C VAL A 86 -8.79 4.73 12.33
N THR A 87 -8.75 3.48 12.79
CA THR A 87 -9.26 3.10 14.11
C THR A 87 -8.54 3.83 15.23
N LEU A 88 -7.20 3.93 15.20
CA LEU A 88 -6.44 4.71 16.19
C LEU A 88 -6.93 6.16 16.28
N ILE A 89 -7.14 6.80 15.12
CA ILE A 89 -7.60 8.19 15.05
C ILE A 89 -9.03 8.34 15.59
N VAL A 90 -9.93 7.44 15.19
CA VAL A 90 -11.36 7.50 15.57
C VAL A 90 -11.53 7.20 17.05
N LEU A 91 -10.87 6.18 17.60
CA LEU A 91 -10.96 5.85 19.03
C LEU A 91 -10.52 7.00 19.91
N ALA A 92 -9.43 7.69 19.54
CA ALA A 92 -8.95 8.86 20.26
C ALA A 92 -9.95 10.04 20.17
N LYS A 93 -10.51 10.31 18.98
CA LYS A 93 -11.50 11.37 18.78
C LYS A 93 -12.81 11.12 19.53
N LEU A 94 -13.24 9.87 19.67
CA LEU A 94 -14.42 9.47 20.43
C LEU A 94 -14.18 9.43 21.96
N GLY A 95 -12.94 9.60 22.40
CA GLY A 95 -12.57 9.50 23.81
C GLY A 95 -12.64 8.07 24.36
N TRP A 96 -12.69 7.04 23.52
CA TRP A 96 -12.76 5.64 23.94
C TRP A 96 -11.39 5.07 24.34
N ALA A 97 -10.32 5.64 23.80
CA ALA A 97 -8.95 5.32 24.17
C ALA A 97 -8.08 6.58 24.05
N ALA A 98 -6.97 6.63 24.80
CA ALA A 98 -5.98 7.68 24.61
C ALA A 98 -5.33 7.57 23.22
N ALA A 99 -5.01 8.73 22.62
CA ALA A 99 -4.20 8.75 21.42
C ALA A 99 -2.82 8.13 21.70
N PRO A 100 -2.23 7.38 20.76
CA PRO A 100 -0.86 6.92 20.91
C PRO A 100 0.08 8.13 21.03
N ASN A 101 1.03 8.08 21.95
CA ASN A 101 2.10 9.07 22.02
C ASN A 101 3.09 8.85 20.84
N ASP A 102 3.98 9.82 20.63
CA ASP A 102 4.95 9.81 19.52
C ASP A 102 5.82 8.55 19.51
N THR A 103 6.24 8.06 20.68
CA THR A 103 7.04 6.82 20.78
C THR A 103 6.23 5.57 20.35
N ALA A 104 4.98 5.48 20.78
CA ALA A 104 4.11 4.36 20.38
C ALA A 104 3.80 4.40 18.89
N MET A 105 3.57 5.61 18.33
CA MET A 105 3.33 5.78 16.91
C MET A 105 4.57 5.47 16.08
N ALA A 106 5.75 5.93 16.53
CA ALA A 106 7.03 5.58 15.91
C ALA A 106 7.27 4.06 15.89
N ALA A 107 6.99 3.36 16.99
CA ALA A 107 7.12 1.90 17.05
C ALA A 107 6.15 1.20 16.10
N TYR A 108 4.88 1.64 16.05
CA TYR A 108 3.87 1.13 15.11
C TYR A 108 4.35 1.28 13.66
N LEU A 109 4.80 2.47 13.26
CA LEU A 109 5.29 2.74 11.91
C LEU A 109 6.59 2.00 11.58
N ALA A 110 7.51 1.86 12.54
CA ALA A 110 8.75 1.11 12.37
C ALA A 110 8.50 -0.39 12.10
N MET A 111 7.51 -1.00 12.77
CA MET A 111 7.11 -2.39 12.51
C MET A 111 6.56 -2.56 11.10
N TRP A 112 5.74 -1.61 10.61
CA TRP A 112 5.29 -1.61 9.21
C TRP A 112 6.44 -1.36 8.23
N GLY A 113 7.41 -0.53 8.59
CA GLY A 113 8.64 -0.34 7.82
C GLY A 113 9.45 -1.62 7.69
N LEU A 114 9.64 -2.36 8.79
CA LEU A 114 10.33 -3.65 8.79
C LEU A 114 9.60 -4.69 7.92
N PHE A 115 8.28 -4.82 8.09
CA PHE A 115 7.46 -5.68 7.23
C PHE A 115 7.63 -5.33 5.76
N THR A 116 7.54 -4.04 5.42
CA THR A 116 7.66 -3.56 4.03
C THR A 116 9.07 -3.79 3.47
N ALA A 117 10.12 -3.62 4.27
CA ALA A 117 11.49 -3.90 3.84
C ALA A 117 11.70 -5.38 3.45
N VAL A 118 11.09 -6.31 4.21
CA VAL A 118 11.12 -7.74 3.85
C VAL A 118 10.31 -7.99 2.58
N MET A 119 9.12 -7.38 2.44
CA MET A 119 8.31 -7.49 1.22
C MET A 119 9.02 -6.88 0.01
N PHE A 120 9.78 -5.78 0.19
CA PHE A 120 10.59 -5.19 -0.88
C PHE A 120 11.60 -6.21 -1.44
N VAL A 121 12.27 -6.99 -0.59
CA VAL A 121 13.19 -8.05 -1.07
C VAL A 121 12.46 -9.04 -1.99
N GLY A 122 11.21 -9.38 -1.69
CA GLY A 122 10.38 -10.23 -2.56
C GLY A 122 10.16 -9.61 -3.95
N THR A 123 10.02 -8.28 -4.05
CA THR A 123 9.79 -7.61 -5.33
C THR A 123 10.97 -7.68 -6.29
N LEU A 124 12.19 -7.93 -5.79
CA LEU A 124 13.40 -8.06 -6.61
C LEU A 124 13.30 -9.21 -7.66
N ARG A 125 12.36 -10.13 -7.46
CA ARG A 125 12.05 -11.22 -8.38
C ARG A 125 10.79 -11.00 -9.22
N LEU A 126 10.14 -9.84 -9.11
CA LEU A 126 8.87 -9.54 -9.78
C LEU A 126 9.07 -8.54 -10.94
N ASN A 127 8.93 -7.26 -10.67
CA ASN A 127 9.11 -6.20 -11.66
C ASN A 127 9.58 -4.88 -11.01
N VAL A 128 10.18 -4.00 -11.82
CA VAL A 128 10.74 -2.73 -11.35
C VAL A 128 9.67 -1.80 -10.78
N ALA A 129 8.46 -1.78 -11.35
CA ALA A 129 7.39 -0.94 -10.83
C ALA A 129 7.07 -1.28 -9.37
N LEU A 130 6.96 -2.57 -9.02
CA LEU A 130 6.76 -3.00 -7.64
C LEU A 130 7.99 -2.74 -6.75
N GLN A 131 9.21 -2.84 -7.30
CA GLN A 131 10.41 -2.45 -6.55
C GLN A 131 10.36 -0.98 -6.14
N VAL A 132 9.93 -0.09 -7.03
CA VAL A 132 9.76 1.33 -6.73
C VAL A 132 8.69 1.53 -5.66
N VAL A 133 7.52 0.88 -5.78
CA VAL A 133 6.44 0.97 -4.79
C VAL A 133 6.91 0.55 -3.40
N PHE A 134 7.46 -0.66 -3.27
CA PHE A 134 7.82 -1.19 -1.95
C PHE A 134 9.10 -0.54 -1.40
N GLY A 135 10.02 -0.12 -2.27
CA GLY A 135 11.22 0.62 -1.88
C GLY A 135 10.87 1.99 -1.29
N SER A 136 10.07 2.78 -2.01
CA SER A 136 9.59 4.08 -1.52
C SER A 136 8.71 3.92 -0.28
N LEU A 137 7.82 2.92 -0.23
CA LEU A 137 7.01 2.67 0.96
C LEU A 137 7.85 2.31 2.20
N THR A 138 8.93 1.57 2.01
CA THR A 138 9.89 1.28 3.10
C THR A 138 10.48 2.58 3.63
N ILE A 139 10.93 3.45 2.73
CA ILE A 139 11.49 4.77 3.08
C ILE A 139 10.43 5.60 3.80
N LEU A 140 9.21 5.66 3.27
CA LEU A 140 8.10 6.41 3.88
C LEU A 140 7.84 5.99 5.33
N PHE A 141 7.70 4.69 5.59
CA PHE A 141 7.43 4.22 6.95
C PHE A 141 8.55 4.56 7.92
N PHE A 142 9.82 4.43 7.52
CA PHE A 142 10.92 4.80 8.39
C PHE A 142 11.06 6.31 8.56
N LEU A 143 10.78 7.12 7.54
CA LEU A 143 10.75 8.58 7.69
C LEU A 143 9.64 9.02 8.65
N LEU A 144 8.44 8.45 8.55
CA LEU A 144 7.35 8.72 9.49
C LEU A 144 7.73 8.30 10.91
N ALA A 145 8.28 7.08 11.08
CA ALA A 145 8.70 6.58 12.39
C ALA A 145 9.80 7.46 13.03
N ILE A 146 10.80 7.86 12.25
CA ILE A 146 11.85 8.78 12.71
C ILE A 146 11.26 10.13 13.07
N GLY A 147 10.38 10.67 12.20
CA GLY A 147 9.74 11.96 12.43
C GLY A 147 8.97 12.03 13.74
N ASP A 148 8.21 10.99 14.06
CA ASP A 148 7.49 10.90 15.33
C ASP A 148 8.48 10.69 16.50
N PHE A 149 9.46 9.80 16.36
CA PHE A 149 10.40 9.50 17.43
C PHE A 149 11.23 10.72 17.90
N ILE A 150 11.64 11.59 16.95
CA ILE A 150 12.43 12.80 17.26
C ILE A 150 11.58 14.06 17.47
N GLY A 151 10.25 13.95 17.37
CA GLY A 151 9.38 15.13 17.40
C GLY A 151 9.67 16.11 16.28
N ALA A 152 9.84 15.62 15.06
CA ALA A 152 10.29 16.41 13.92
C ALA A 152 9.38 17.60 13.60
N GLY A 153 10.01 18.72 13.25
CA GLY A 153 9.32 19.95 12.86
C GLY A 153 8.63 19.85 11.48
N PRO A 154 7.86 20.90 11.12
CA PRO A 154 7.04 20.91 9.90
C PRO A 154 7.81 20.61 8.61
N GLY A 155 9.04 21.12 8.47
CA GLY A 155 9.85 20.91 7.26
C GLY A 155 10.15 19.43 6.99
N PHE A 156 10.47 18.67 8.03
CA PHE A 156 10.68 17.22 7.89
C PHE A 156 9.38 16.49 7.56
N ARG A 157 8.27 16.88 8.20
CA ARG A 157 6.94 16.30 7.90
C ARG A 157 6.51 16.55 6.47
N HIS A 158 6.71 17.77 5.96
CA HIS A 158 6.42 18.11 4.56
C HIS A 158 7.28 17.29 3.59
N PHE A 159 8.59 17.16 3.86
CA PHE A 159 9.47 16.30 3.06
C PHE A 159 8.98 14.85 3.02
N THR A 160 8.63 14.28 4.18
CA THR A 160 8.05 12.94 4.29
C THR A 160 6.72 12.83 3.52
N GLY A 161 5.90 13.87 3.57
CA GLY A 161 4.66 13.95 2.78
C GLY A 161 4.92 13.91 1.27
N TYR A 162 5.93 14.63 0.76
CA TYR A 162 6.28 14.57 -0.67
C TYR A 162 6.80 13.19 -1.07
N GLU A 163 7.59 12.54 -0.23
CA GLU A 163 8.02 11.15 -0.47
C GLU A 163 6.81 10.21 -0.52
N GLY A 164 5.86 10.34 0.39
CA GLY A 164 4.64 9.54 0.41
C GLY A 164 3.73 9.79 -0.80
N ILE A 165 3.67 11.01 -1.34
CA ILE A 165 2.98 11.31 -2.60
C ILE A 165 3.64 10.55 -3.75
N PHE A 166 4.98 10.56 -3.84
CA PHE A 166 5.72 9.80 -4.84
C PHE A 166 5.43 8.29 -4.72
N CYS A 167 5.48 7.74 -3.50
CA CYS A 167 5.14 6.35 -3.23
C CYS A 167 3.72 6.00 -3.72
N GLY A 168 2.73 6.82 -3.38
CA GLY A 168 1.34 6.59 -3.79
C GLY A 168 1.16 6.65 -5.31
N PHE A 169 1.76 7.62 -6.00
CA PHE A 169 1.69 7.68 -7.46
C PHE A 169 2.41 6.53 -8.15
N SER A 170 3.51 6.00 -7.58
CA SER A 170 4.17 4.81 -8.11
C SER A 170 3.25 3.58 -8.10
N ALA A 171 2.45 3.43 -7.04
CA ALA A 171 1.45 2.35 -6.93
C ALA A 171 0.28 2.56 -7.89
N ILE A 172 -0.21 3.80 -8.06
CA ILE A 172 -1.23 4.14 -9.05
C ILE A 172 -0.73 3.79 -10.46
N TYR A 173 0.51 4.16 -10.79
CA TYR A 173 1.11 3.78 -12.06
C TYR A 173 1.14 2.26 -12.26
N ALA A 174 1.63 1.51 -11.25
CA ALA A 174 1.73 0.06 -11.34
C ALA A 174 0.35 -0.62 -11.50
N GLY A 175 -0.70 -0.08 -10.85
CA GLY A 175 -2.07 -0.56 -10.98
C GLY A 175 -2.67 -0.26 -12.35
N LEU A 176 -2.63 1.02 -12.79
CA LEU A 176 -3.19 1.43 -14.08
C LEU A 176 -2.44 0.83 -15.26
N ALA A 177 -1.13 0.64 -15.17
CA ALA A 177 -0.35 -0.02 -16.20
C ALA A 177 -0.84 -1.45 -16.46
N GLN A 178 -1.17 -2.20 -15.41
CA GLN A 178 -1.73 -3.55 -15.55
C GLN A 178 -3.09 -3.52 -16.24
N VAL A 179 -3.99 -2.61 -15.84
CA VAL A 179 -5.32 -2.45 -16.47
C VAL A 179 -5.17 -2.15 -17.96
N LEU A 180 -4.36 -1.15 -18.33
CA LEU A 180 -4.19 -0.75 -19.73
C LEU A 180 -3.53 -1.85 -20.56
N ASN A 181 -2.49 -2.49 -20.03
CA ASN A 181 -1.80 -3.55 -20.74
C ASN A 181 -2.73 -4.74 -21.03
N GLU A 182 -3.60 -5.10 -20.07
CA GLU A 182 -4.59 -6.16 -20.24
C GLU A 182 -5.67 -5.78 -21.27
N VAL A 183 -6.25 -4.59 -21.15
CA VAL A 183 -7.32 -4.11 -22.07
C VAL A 183 -6.83 -4.01 -23.52
N TYR A 184 -5.59 -3.53 -23.71
CA TYR A 184 -5.01 -3.39 -25.04
C TYR A 184 -4.35 -4.68 -25.57
N GLY A 185 -4.22 -5.72 -24.76
CA GLY A 185 -3.54 -6.98 -25.12
C GLY A 185 -2.05 -6.82 -25.46
N LYS A 186 -1.44 -5.71 -25.07
CA LYS A 186 -0.02 -5.40 -25.30
C LYS A 186 0.53 -4.47 -24.24
N VAL A 187 1.85 -4.38 -24.13
CA VAL A 187 2.50 -3.44 -23.21
C VAL A 187 2.30 -2.00 -23.72
N VAL A 188 1.42 -1.26 -23.06
CA VAL A 188 1.20 0.18 -23.24
C VAL A 188 2.06 0.98 -22.26
N LEU A 189 2.06 0.55 -20.99
CA LEU A 189 2.87 1.12 -19.92
C LEU A 189 3.80 0.04 -19.36
N PRO A 190 5.13 0.21 -19.42
CA PRO A 190 6.07 -0.82 -19.01
C PRO A 190 6.11 -0.97 -17.49
N LEU A 191 6.11 -2.20 -17.00
CA LEU A 191 6.31 -2.53 -15.58
C LEU A 191 7.76 -2.90 -15.26
N GLY A 192 8.60 -3.11 -16.26
CA GLY A 192 9.99 -3.51 -16.08
C GLY A 192 10.11 -4.92 -15.50
N GLN A 193 9.66 -5.94 -16.26
CA GLN A 193 9.75 -7.33 -15.84
C GLN A 193 11.22 -7.74 -15.60
N VAL A 194 11.48 -8.35 -14.45
CA VAL A 194 12.80 -8.90 -14.13
C VAL A 194 12.98 -10.22 -14.86
N LYS A 195 14.06 -10.35 -15.65
CA LYS A 195 14.43 -11.64 -16.27
C LYS A 195 14.86 -12.58 -15.15
N GLN A 196 14.20 -13.70 -15.06
CA GLN A 196 14.57 -14.82 -14.18
C GLN A 196 15.71 -15.60 -14.78
#